data_d58e8c775ad1ab90d83022a4c81b4759
#
_entry.id   d58e8c775ad1ab90d83022a4c81b4759
#
_cell.length_a   1.000
_cell.length_b   1.000
_cell.length_c   1.000
_cell.angle_alpha   90.00
_cell.angle_beta   90.00
_cell.angle_gamma   90.00
#
_symmetry.space_group_name_H-M   'P 1'
#
loop_
_entity.id
_entity.type
_entity.pdbx_description
1 polymer ?
#
loop_
_entity_poly.entity_id
_entity_poly.type
_entity_poly.pdbx_seq_one_letter_code
_entity_poly.pdbx_strand_id
1 'polypeptide(L)'
;MRGRSELWVQPKVDGVAVTLVYQNGKLTRAISRGNGLQGEDWTPKIRLIPSIPQTTQGALANAVLQGEIFLQREGHIQQRMGGMNARSKAAGMLMRQDNASALNSLGIFIWAWPDGPANMPERLSQLAKAGFSLTKKYSLAVKDASEVERARQSWLTSALPFVTDGVVIRMAKEPASQYWRPGQGDWLAAWKYPPVAQVAQVSAIQFSVGKSGKITVVASLVPVILDDKRVQRVNIGSVKRWEAWDIAPGDQILVSLAGQGIPRLDEVVWRSRERSKPVPPGSHFNSLTCFYASATCQEQFISRLVWLGSRSALGLDGMGEASWRALHQTHRFEHIFSWLALTSAQIANTPGVAKGKSEQIWRQFNLARGSHLPAGSWRWISP
;
A
#
# COMPACT_ATOMS: atom_id res chain seq x y z
N MET A 1 11.66 -22.27 -11.98
CA MET A 1 11.31 -22.31 -13.43
C MET A 1 12.37 -22.96 -14.32
N ARG A 2 13.52 -23.37 -13.80
CA ARG A 2 14.53 -24.10 -14.61
C ARG A 2 13.92 -25.37 -15.22
N GLY A 3 14.22 -25.63 -16.47
CA GLY A 3 13.75 -26.84 -17.20
C GLY A 3 12.33 -26.76 -17.78
N ARG A 4 11.66 -25.60 -17.70
CA ARG A 4 10.35 -25.36 -18.34
C ARG A 4 10.56 -24.69 -19.71
N SER A 5 9.85 -25.17 -20.73
CA SER A 5 9.90 -24.61 -22.07
C SER A 5 9.19 -23.25 -22.14
N GLU A 6 9.65 -22.39 -23.05
CA GLU A 6 9.01 -21.12 -23.42
C GLU A 6 8.84 -20.13 -22.25
N LEU A 7 9.97 -19.66 -21.72
CA LEU A 7 10.01 -18.58 -20.77
C LEU A 7 10.11 -17.22 -21.47
N TRP A 8 9.42 -16.26 -20.91
CA TRP A 8 9.40 -14.87 -21.33
C TRP A 8 9.69 -13.95 -20.15
N VAL A 9 10.27 -12.80 -20.43
CA VAL A 9 10.52 -11.75 -19.43
C VAL A 9 9.83 -10.46 -19.87
N GLN A 10 9.24 -9.78 -18.89
CA GLN A 10 8.58 -8.49 -19.06
C GLN A 10 9.04 -7.54 -17.96
N PRO A 11 9.06 -6.21 -18.20
CA PRO A 11 9.29 -5.26 -17.12
C PRO A 11 8.16 -5.38 -16.09
N LYS A 12 8.51 -5.33 -14.82
CA LYS A 12 7.54 -5.26 -13.75
C LYS A 12 7.10 -3.81 -13.58
N VAL A 13 6.07 -3.45 -14.30
CA VAL A 13 5.50 -2.09 -14.30
C VAL A 13 4.93 -1.79 -12.91
N ASP A 14 5.27 -0.64 -12.36
CA ASP A 14 4.76 -0.19 -11.06
C ASP A 14 3.53 0.69 -11.24
N GLY A 15 2.39 0.12 -10.96
CA GLY A 15 1.10 0.77 -11.13
C GLY A 15 0.01 0.11 -10.29
N VAL A 16 -1.19 0.12 -10.80
CA VAL A 16 -2.39 -0.41 -10.15
C VAL A 16 -2.98 -1.52 -11.00
N ALA A 17 -3.14 -2.69 -10.40
CA ALA A 17 -3.66 -3.86 -11.10
C ALA A 17 -5.15 -3.70 -11.43
N VAL A 18 -5.52 -4.02 -12.67
CA VAL A 18 -6.89 -3.93 -13.18
C VAL A 18 -7.24 -5.14 -14.02
N THR A 19 -8.49 -5.56 -13.94
CA THR A 19 -9.11 -6.51 -14.88
C THR A 19 -10.00 -5.75 -15.85
N LEU A 20 -9.76 -5.90 -17.15
CA LEU A 20 -10.60 -5.34 -18.22
C LEU A 20 -11.46 -6.44 -18.83
N VAL A 21 -12.75 -6.20 -18.94
CA VAL A 21 -13.71 -7.13 -19.53
C VAL A 21 -14.30 -6.52 -20.79
N TYR A 22 -14.06 -7.20 -21.92
CA TYR A 22 -14.64 -6.88 -23.24
C TYR A 22 -15.73 -7.88 -23.58
N GLN A 23 -16.88 -7.39 -24.01
CA GLN A 23 -18.01 -8.18 -24.47
C GLN A 23 -18.58 -7.57 -25.75
N ASN A 24 -18.76 -8.38 -26.77
CA ASN A 24 -19.25 -7.94 -28.07
C ASN A 24 -18.47 -6.72 -28.62
N GLY A 25 -17.16 -6.73 -28.45
CA GLY A 25 -16.26 -5.70 -28.91
C GLY A 25 -16.29 -4.40 -28.11
N LYS A 26 -16.91 -4.35 -26.94
CA LYS A 26 -16.99 -3.15 -26.09
C LYS A 26 -16.43 -3.41 -24.70
N LEU A 27 -15.73 -2.43 -24.14
CA LEU A 27 -15.32 -2.45 -22.74
C LEU A 27 -16.56 -2.32 -21.86
N THR A 28 -16.92 -3.39 -21.15
CA THR A 28 -18.11 -3.43 -20.30
C THR A 28 -17.80 -3.21 -18.85
N ARG A 29 -16.65 -3.72 -18.36
CA ARG A 29 -16.23 -3.60 -16.97
C ARG A 29 -14.72 -3.41 -16.86
N ALA A 30 -14.32 -2.64 -15.85
CA ALA A 30 -12.94 -2.50 -15.41
C ALA A 30 -12.91 -2.51 -13.89
N ILE A 31 -12.23 -3.50 -13.31
CA ILE A 31 -12.31 -3.77 -11.87
C ILE A 31 -10.89 -3.76 -11.31
N SER A 32 -10.68 -3.03 -10.22
CA SER A 32 -9.41 -3.09 -9.50
C SER A 32 -9.19 -4.46 -8.88
N ARG A 33 -7.93 -4.82 -8.64
CA ARG A 33 -7.61 -6.06 -7.94
C ARG A 33 -8.15 -6.10 -6.50
N GLY A 34 -8.24 -4.94 -5.83
CA GLY A 34 -8.66 -4.85 -4.44
C GLY A 34 -7.84 -5.75 -3.53
N ASN A 35 -8.52 -6.49 -2.66
CA ASN A 35 -7.92 -7.49 -1.77
C ASN A 35 -7.84 -8.90 -2.38
N GLY A 36 -8.16 -9.04 -3.67
CA GLY A 36 -8.20 -10.33 -4.39
C GLY A 36 -9.55 -11.05 -4.33
N LEU A 37 -10.47 -10.61 -3.47
CA LEU A 37 -11.84 -11.13 -3.36
C LEU A 37 -12.87 -10.10 -3.81
N GLN A 38 -12.64 -8.84 -3.49
CA GLN A 38 -13.49 -7.71 -3.85
C GLN A 38 -12.61 -6.60 -4.42
N GLY A 39 -12.96 -6.12 -5.60
CA GLY A 39 -12.34 -4.99 -6.26
C GLY A 39 -13.33 -3.84 -6.41
N GLU A 40 -12.81 -2.63 -6.59
CA GLU A 40 -13.62 -1.46 -6.92
C GLU A 40 -13.95 -1.44 -8.41
N ASP A 41 -15.14 -1.01 -8.74
CA ASP A 41 -15.56 -0.79 -10.13
C ASP A 41 -15.03 0.57 -10.62
N TRP A 42 -13.99 0.52 -11.45
CA TRP A 42 -13.39 1.69 -12.07
C TRP A 42 -13.83 1.93 -13.51
N THR A 43 -14.86 1.24 -13.97
CA THR A 43 -15.34 1.34 -15.36
C THR A 43 -15.56 2.77 -15.83
N PRO A 44 -16.23 3.66 -15.06
CA PRO A 44 -16.42 5.05 -15.49
C PRO A 44 -15.11 5.82 -15.67
N LYS A 45 -14.13 5.59 -14.80
CA LYS A 45 -12.81 6.24 -14.87
C LYS A 45 -11.96 5.70 -16.02
N ILE A 46 -11.94 4.38 -16.17
CA ILE A 46 -11.15 3.69 -17.20
C ILE A 46 -11.62 4.09 -18.62
N ARG A 47 -12.90 4.32 -18.80
CA ARG A 47 -13.45 4.81 -20.08
C ARG A 47 -12.93 6.20 -20.48
N LEU A 48 -12.41 6.97 -19.54
CA LEU A 48 -11.83 8.28 -19.77
C LEU A 48 -10.33 8.25 -20.01
N ILE A 49 -9.69 7.08 -19.93
CA ILE A 49 -8.25 6.93 -20.19
C ILE A 49 -8.02 6.69 -21.69
N PRO A 50 -7.39 7.63 -22.41
CA PRO A 50 -7.27 7.53 -23.88
C PRO A 50 -6.46 6.33 -24.36
N SER A 51 -5.48 5.88 -23.56
CA SER A 51 -4.61 4.76 -23.89
C SER A 51 -5.29 3.38 -23.78
N ILE A 52 -6.50 3.32 -23.22
CA ILE A 52 -7.25 2.06 -23.08
C ILE A 52 -8.31 1.99 -24.18
N PRO A 53 -8.22 1.02 -25.10
CA PRO A 53 -9.21 0.82 -26.15
C PRO A 53 -10.61 0.60 -25.55
N GLN A 54 -11.59 1.37 -26.03
CA GLN A 54 -12.99 1.21 -25.65
C GLN A 54 -13.69 0.13 -26.45
N THR A 55 -13.15 -0.17 -27.63
CA THR A 55 -13.64 -1.19 -28.54
C THR A 55 -12.53 -2.12 -28.98
N THR A 56 -12.85 -3.38 -29.16
CA THR A 56 -11.94 -4.43 -29.65
C THR A 56 -12.62 -5.29 -30.69
N GLN A 57 -11.84 -6.03 -31.46
CA GLN A 57 -12.33 -6.90 -32.52
C GLN A 57 -11.67 -8.29 -32.46
N GLY A 58 -12.19 -9.23 -33.23
CA GLY A 58 -11.66 -10.58 -33.34
C GLY A 58 -11.71 -11.33 -32.01
N ALA A 59 -10.65 -12.01 -31.65
CA ALA A 59 -10.58 -12.78 -30.40
C ALA A 59 -10.69 -11.91 -29.14
N LEU A 60 -10.37 -10.63 -29.23
CA LEU A 60 -10.48 -9.68 -28.12
C LEU A 60 -11.86 -9.05 -27.99
N ALA A 61 -12.80 -9.35 -28.91
CA ALA A 61 -14.19 -8.87 -28.78
C ALA A 61 -14.88 -9.43 -27.52
N ASN A 62 -14.50 -10.63 -27.10
CA ASN A 62 -14.97 -11.25 -25.85
C ASN A 62 -13.72 -11.77 -25.11
N ALA A 63 -13.17 -10.93 -24.26
CA ALA A 63 -11.92 -11.23 -23.55
C ALA A 63 -11.90 -10.62 -22.16
N VAL A 64 -11.20 -11.31 -21.25
CA VAL A 64 -10.86 -10.81 -19.91
C VAL A 64 -9.35 -10.63 -19.89
N LEU A 65 -8.89 -9.40 -19.68
CA LEU A 65 -7.47 -9.05 -19.67
C LEU A 65 -7.03 -8.60 -18.30
N GLN A 66 -5.83 -9.00 -17.90
CA GLN A 66 -5.19 -8.53 -16.70
C GLN A 66 -4.10 -7.52 -17.07
N GLY A 67 -4.12 -6.36 -16.44
CA GLY A 67 -3.18 -5.30 -16.74
C GLY A 67 -2.76 -4.51 -15.52
N GLU A 68 -1.80 -3.62 -15.77
CA GLU A 68 -1.32 -2.65 -14.80
C GLU A 68 -1.55 -1.26 -15.38
N ILE A 69 -2.36 -0.44 -14.69
CA ILE A 69 -2.51 0.98 -15.01
C ILE A 69 -1.36 1.72 -14.37
N PHE A 70 -0.62 2.46 -15.17
CA PHE A 70 0.57 3.16 -14.73
C PHE A 70 0.55 4.63 -15.11
N LEU A 71 1.33 5.43 -14.37
CA LEU A 71 1.59 6.82 -14.72
C LEU A 71 2.60 6.87 -15.86
N GLN A 72 2.21 7.45 -17.01
CA GLN A 72 3.09 7.63 -18.15
C GLN A 72 4.24 8.59 -17.81
N ARG A 73 5.46 8.17 -18.10
CA ARG A 73 6.69 8.92 -17.87
C ARG A 73 7.62 8.74 -19.06
N GLU A 74 7.53 9.62 -20.02
CA GLU A 74 8.43 9.59 -21.17
C GLU A 74 9.88 9.75 -20.71
N GLY A 75 10.76 8.87 -21.21
CA GLY A 75 12.17 8.91 -20.91
C GLY A 75 12.56 8.53 -19.48
N HIS A 76 11.71 7.81 -18.75
CA HIS A 76 12.03 7.40 -17.37
C HIS A 76 13.18 6.40 -17.32
N ILE A 77 14.26 6.74 -16.62
CA ILE A 77 15.40 5.85 -16.35
C ILE A 77 15.37 5.46 -14.88
N GLN A 78 14.98 4.22 -14.61
CA GLN A 78 14.73 3.72 -13.25
C GLN A 78 15.94 3.88 -12.32
N GLN A 79 17.14 3.57 -12.80
CA GLN A 79 18.36 3.68 -12.02
C GLN A 79 18.64 5.10 -11.49
N ARG A 80 18.26 6.11 -12.26
CA ARG A 80 18.51 7.53 -11.93
C ARG A 80 17.35 8.19 -11.21
N MET A 81 16.14 7.84 -11.58
CA MET A 81 14.92 8.58 -11.20
C MET A 81 14.13 7.87 -10.10
N GLY A 82 14.39 6.59 -9.85
CA GLY A 82 13.72 5.80 -8.82
C GLY A 82 12.23 5.54 -9.09
N GLY A 83 11.53 5.12 -8.06
CA GLY A 83 10.12 4.71 -8.16
C GLY A 83 9.12 5.85 -8.23
N MET A 84 9.48 7.06 -7.82
CA MET A 84 8.67 8.29 -7.94
C MET A 84 7.25 8.18 -7.36
N ASN A 85 6.98 7.26 -6.43
CA ASN A 85 5.65 6.95 -5.91
C ASN A 85 4.60 6.67 -7.02
N ALA A 86 5.01 6.06 -8.11
CA ALA A 86 4.21 5.92 -9.32
C ALA A 86 2.87 5.22 -9.07
N ARG A 87 2.87 4.14 -8.29
CA ARG A 87 1.64 3.42 -7.91
C ARG A 87 0.68 4.30 -7.13
N SER A 88 1.15 5.01 -6.11
CA SER A 88 0.31 5.89 -5.28
C SER A 88 -0.26 7.06 -6.08
N LYS A 89 0.52 7.60 -7.02
CA LYS A 89 0.08 8.66 -7.93
C LYS A 89 -1.01 8.15 -8.87
N ALA A 90 -0.82 6.99 -9.49
CA ALA A 90 -1.83 6.38 -10.36
C ALA A 90 -3.12 6.06 -9.61
N ALA A 91 -3.02 5.44 -8.42
CA ALA A 91 -4.18 5.18 -7.56
C ALA A 91 -4.91 6.46 -7.16
N GLY A 92 -4.17 7.51 -6.78
CA GLY A 92 -4.74 8.80 -6.44
C GLY A 92 -5.51 9.44 -7.59
N MET A 93 -5.03 9.32 -8.83
CA MET A 93 -5.74 9.81 -10.02
C MET A 93 -7.05 9.05 -10.28
N LEU A 94 -7.05 7.73 -10.07
CA LEU A 94 -8.24 6.89 -10.23
C LEU A 94 -9.30 7.13 -9.15
N MET A 95 -8.88 7.48 -7.93
CA MET A 95 -9.79 7.67 -6.78
C MET A 95 -10.43 9.07 -6.72
N ARG A 96 -9.78 10.10 -7.29
CA ARG A 96 -10.30 11.49 -7.26
C ARG A 96 -11.49 11.66 -8.19
N GLN A 97 -12.53 12.35 -7.70
CA GLN A 97 -13.79 12.54 -8.47
C GLN A 97 -13.65 13.61 -9.58
N ASP A 98 -12.78 14.60 -9.44
CA ASP A 98 -12.82 15.84 -10.23
C ASP A 98 -11.66 16.04 -11.23
N ASN A 99 -10.99 14.98 -11.68
CA ASN A 99 -9.76 15.17 -12.44
C ASN A 99 -9.69 14.35 -13.75
N ALA A 100 -10.65 14.57 -14.65
CA ALA A 100 -10.66 13.90 -15.97
C ALA A 100 -9.38 14.15 -16.78
N SER A 101 -8.77 15.35 -16.68
CA SER A 101 -7.52 15.68 -17.38
C SER A 101 -6.32 14.89 -16.88
N ALA A 102 -6.27 14.53 -15.59
CA ALA A 102 -5.19 13.73 -15.03
C ALA A 102 -5.19 12.30 -15.57
N LEU A 103 -6.34 11.77 -15.96
CA LEU A 103 -6.47 10.42 -16.53
C LEU A 103 -5.79 10.29 -17.89
N ASN A 104 -5.55 11.39 -18.60
CA ASN A 104 -4.77 11.42 -19.85
C ASN A 104 -3.30 11.00 -19.66
N SER A 105 -2.80 11.12 -18.44
CA SER A 105 -1.42 10.73 -18.08
C SER A 105 -1.27 9.25 -17.73
N LEU A 106 -2.35 8.48 -17.78
CA LEU A 106 -2.32 7.06 -17.47
C LEU A 106 -2.17 6.20 -18.72
N GLY A 107 -1.41 5.12 -18.57
CA GLY A 107 -1.23 4.07 -19.57
C GLY A 107 -1.66 2.71 -19.02
N ILE A 108 -1.66 1.72 -19.90
CA ILE A 108 -1.99 0.33 -19.58
C ILE A 108 -0.93 -0.63 -20.12
N PHE A 109 -0.50 -1.56 -19.29
CA PHE A 109 0.34 -2.68 -19.68
C PHE A 109 -0.43 -3.97 -19.40
N ILE A 110 -0.84 -4.67 -20.46
CA ILE A 110 -1.52 -5.98 -20.36
C ILE A 110 -0.48 -7.07 -20.18
N TRP A 111 -0.53 -7.78 -19.08
CA TRP A 111 0.43 -8.83 -18.77
C TRP A 111 -0.17 -10.25 -18.77
N ALA A 112 -1.51 -10.39 -18.75
CA ALA A 112 -2.16 -11.70 -18.91
C ALA A 112 -3.45 -11.59 -19.74
N TRP A 113 -3.67 -12.62 -20.51
CA TRP A 113 -4.89 -12.84 -21.29
C TRP A 113 -5.33 -14.30 -21.08
N PRO A 114 -5.99 -14.63 -19.94
CA PRO A 114 -6.52 -15.96 -19.71
C PRO A 114 -7.47 -16.40 -20.84
N ASP A 115 -7.33 -17.64 -21.27
CA ASP A 115 -8.05 -18.22 -22.41
C ASP A 115 -7.75 -17.59 -23.78
N GLY A 116 -6.71 -16.75 -23.86
CA GLY A 116 -6.18 -16.26 -25.13
C GLY A 116 -5.35 -17.32 -25.88
N PRO A 117 -4.79 -16.97 -27.06
CA PRO A 117 -3.94 -17.87 -27.82
C PRO A 117 -2.80 -18.44 -26.97
N ALA A 118 -2.56 -19.74 -27.04
CA ALA A 118 -1.48 -20.39 -26.30
C ALA A 118 -0.08 -19.99 -26.81
N ASN A 119 0.01 -19.66 -28.10
CA ASN A 119 1.25 -19.19 -28.72
C ASN A 119 1.50 -17.74 -28.32
N MET A 120 2.64 -17.46 -27.66
CA MET A 120 2.96 -16.13 -27.16
C MET A 120 3.13 -15.08 -28.27
N PRO A 121 3.85 -15.33 -29.36
CA PRO A 121 3.94 -14.37 -30.47
C PRO A 121 2.58 -13.99 -31.06
N GLU A 122 1.66 -14.93 -31.21
CA GLU A 122 0.30 -14.67 -31.69
C GLU A 122 -0.48 -13.81 -30.70
N ARG A 123 -0.42 -14.14 -29.41
CA ARG A 123 -1.05 -13.35 -28.33
C ARG A 123 -0.56 -11.91 -28.34
N LEU A 124 0.76 -11.70 -28.41
CA LEU A 124 1.38 -10.38 -28.46
C LEU A 124 0.96 -9.59 -29.69
N SER A 125 0.87 -10.27 -30.83
CA SER A 125 0.45 -9.64 -32.09
C SER A 125 -1.01 -9.20 -32.05
N GLN A 126 -1.90 -10.03 -31.51
CA GLN A 126 -3.32 -9.69 -31.37
C GLN A 126 -3.54 -8.56 -30.37
N LEU A 127 -2.84 -8.56 -29.23
CA LEU A 127 -2.88 -7.46 -28.27
C LEU A 127 -2.42 -6.14 -28.91
N ALA A 128 -1.32 -6.16 -29.66
CA ALA A 128 -0.81 -4.97 -30.34
C ALA A 128 -1.79 -4.42 -31.39
N LYS A 129 -2.42 -5.28 -32.18
CA LYS A 129 -3.45 -4.88 -33.16
C LYS A 129 -4.68 -4.25 -32.49
N ALA A 130 -5.00 -4.67 -31.29
CA ALA A 130 -6.12 -4.11 -30.53
C ALA A 130 -5.80 -2.79 -29.83
N GLY A 131 -4.55 -2.31 -29.87
CA GLY A 131 -4.12 -1.08 -29.24
C GLY A 131 -3.29 -1.26 -27.96
N PHE A 132 -3.06 -2.50 -27.52
CA PHE A 132 -2.18 -2.83 -26.38
C PHE A 132 -0.76 -3.14 -26.86
N SER A 133 -0.08 -2.14 -27.42
CA SER A 133 1.21 -2.31 -28.09
C SER A 133 2.40 -2.55 -27.16
N LEU A 134 2.31 -2.08 -25.92
CA LEU A 134 3.42 -2.14 -24.96
C LEU A 134 3.81 -3.56 -24.60
N THR A 135 2.84 -4.46 -24.50
CA THR A 135 3.10 -5.87 -24.16
C THR A 135 4.01 -6.52 -25.20
N LYS A 136 3.75 -6.31 -26.50
CA LYS A 136 4.61 -6.81 -27.58
C LYS A 136 5.99 -6.17 -27.56
N LYS A 137 6.04 -4.86 -27.36
CA LYS A 137 7.30 -4.09 -27.34
C LYS A 137 8.24 -4.52 -26.22
N TYR A 138 7.70 -4.88 -25.06
CA TYR A 138 8.46 -5.16 -23.85
C TYR A 138 8.36 -6.61 -23.37
N SER A 139 8.03 -7.56 -24.24
CA SER A 139 8.09 -8.99 -23.94
C SER A 139 9.21 -9.64 -24.72
N LEU A 140 10.12 -10.31 -24.02
CA LEU A 140 11.29 -10.96 -24.61
C LEU A 140 11.29 -12.44 -24.27
N ALA A 141 11.48 -13.30 -25.29
CA ALA A 141 11.74 -14.72 -25.07
C ALA A 141 13.12 -14.90 -24.43
N VAL A 142 13.23 -15.77 -23.43
CA VAL A 142 14.47 -16.02 -22.70
C VAL A 142 14.68 -17.51 -22.49
N LYS A 143 15.95 -17.93 -22.49
CA LYS A 143 16.34 -19.35 -22.35
C LYS A 143 16.79 -19.66 -20.91
N ASP A 144 17.43 -18.71 -20.25
CA ASP A 144 18.08 -18.93 -18.97
C ASP A 144 18.09 -17.66 -18.09
N ALA A 145 18.58 -17.80 -16.88
CA ALA A 145 18.68 -16.70 -15.91
C ALA A 145 19.62 -15.58 -16.37
N SER A 146 20.62 -15.87 -17.18
CA SER A 146 21.55 -14.87 -17.70
C SER A 146 20.85 -13.92 -18.69
N GLU A 147 19.99 -14.45 -19.56
CA GLU A 147 19.20 -13.62 -20.48
C GLU A 147 18.18 -12.78 -19.71
N VAL A 148 17.58 -13.32 -18.66
CA VAL A 148 16.69 -12.54 -17.76
C VAL A 148 17.44 -11.40 -17.10
N GLU A 149 18.65 -11.65 -16.57
CA GLU A 149 19.45 -10.61 -15.93
C GLU A 149 19.87 -9.52 -16.92
N ARG A 150 20.21 -9.87 -18.15
CA ARG A 150 20.49 -8.87 -19.19
C ARG A 150 19.30 -7.97 -19.47
N ALA A 151 18.09 -8.53 -19.59
CA ALA A 151 16.87 -7.77 -19.76
C ALA A 151 16.60 -6.86 -18.54
N ARG A 152 16.76 -7.40 -17.32
CA ARG A 152 16.60 -6.69 -16.07
C ARG A 152 17.53 -5.48 -15.98
N GLN A 153 18.81 -5.65 -16.28
CA GLN A 153 19.79 -4.57 -16.31
C GLN A 153 19.49 -3.56 -17.42
N SER A 154 19.14 -4.02 -18.61
CA SER A 154 18.78 -3.14 -19.72
C SER A 154 17.62 -2.22 -19.35
N TRP A 155 16.56 -2.76 -18.78
CA TRP A 155 15.39 -1.94 -18.38
C TRP A 155 15.64 -1.09 -17.15
N LEU A 156 16.59 -1.43 -16.30
CA LEU A 156 17.01 -0.57 -15.19
C LEU A 156 17.70 0.72 -15.68
N THR A 157 18.47 0.62 -16.75
CA THR A 157 19.35 1.70 -17.24
C THR A 157 18.82 2.43 -18.47
N SER A 158 17.85 1.86 -19.17
CA SER A 158 17.26 2.46 -20.38
C SER A 158 16.05 3.32 -20.08
N ALA A 159 15.76 4.25 -20.98
CA ALA A 159 14.56 5.06 -20.94
C ALA A 159 13.31 4.21 -21.25
N LEU A 160 12.33 4.21 -20.36
CA LEU A 160 11.05 3.53 -20.46
C LEU A 160 9.90 4.54 -20.33
N PRO A 161 8.70 4.21 -20.82
CA PRO A 161 7.53 5.09 -20.66
C PRO A 161 6.83 4.92 -19.29
N PHE A 162 7.38 4.09 -18.41
CA PHE A 162 6.81 3.78 -17.10
C PHE A 162 7.89 3.49 -16.07
N VAL A 163 7.51 3.60 -14.81
CA VAL A 163 8.33 3.19 -13.66
C VAL A 163 8.24 1.67 -13.51
N THR A 164 9.35 1.04 -13.15
CA THR A 164 9.45 -0.41 -12.91
C THR A 164 10.11 -0.69 -11.56
N ASP A 165 9.79 -1.83 -10.95
CA ASP A 165 10.44 -2.30 -9.73
C ASP A 165 11.21 -3.64 -9.90
N GLY A 166 11.41 -4.05 -11.13
CA GLY A 166 12.10 -5.27 -11.52
C GLY A 166 11.58 -5.83 -12.82
N VAL A 167 11.62 -7.15 -12.94
CA VAL A 167 11.08 -7.89 -14.08
C VAL A 167 10.14 -9.00 -13.61
N VAL A 168 9.28 -9.43 -14.50
CA VAL A 168 8.45 -10.63 -14.35
C VAL A 168 8.91 -11.67 -15.35
N ILE A 169 9.22 -12.85 -14.86
CA ILE A 169 9.53 -14.03 -15.66
C ILE A 169 8.26 -14.87 -15.71
N ARG A 170 7.83 -15.25 -16.89
CA ARG A 170 6.59 -15.98 -17.06
C ARG A 170 6.70 -17.11 -18.08
N MET A 171 5.85 -18.12 -17.94
CA MET A 171 5.64 -19.11 -18.99
C MET A 171 4.75 -18.52 -20.09
N ALA A 172 4.95 -18.98 -21.35
CA ALA A 172 4.06 -18.62 -22.44
C ALA A 172 2.61 -19.07 -22.16
N LYS A 173 2.45 -20.28 -21.66
CA LYS A 173 1.14 -20.84 -21.27
C LYS A 173 0.65 -20.23 -19.98
N GLU A 174 -0.50 -19.59 -20.02
CA GLU A 174 -1.23 -19.09 -18.86
C GLU A 174 -2.21 -20.13 -18.31
N PRO A 175 -2.56 -20.09 -17.01
CA PRO A 175 -3.69 -20.86 -16.49
C PRO A 175 -4.99 -20.45 -17.19
N ALA A 176 -5.90 -21.38 -17.39
CA ALA A 176 -7.25 -21.08 -17.84
C ALA A 176 -7.97 -20.16 -16.83
N SER A 177 -8.92 -19.35 -17.32
CA SER A 177 -9.60 -18.32 -16.49
C SER A 177 -10.23 -18.88 -15.21
N GLN A 178 -10.79 -20.08 -15.27
CA GLN A 178 -11.37 -20.78 -14.11
C GLN A 178 -10.37 -21.09 -12.99
N TYR A 179 -9.08 -21.21 -13.29
CA TYR A 179 -7.99 -21.47 -12.34
C TYR A 179 -7.10 -20.27 -12.10
N TRP A 180 -7.35 -19.19 -12.82
CA TRP A 180 -6.53 -18.00 -12.73
C TRP A 180 -6.80 -17.25 -11.40
N ARG A 181 -5.72 -16.94 -10.66
CA ARG A 181 -5.79 -16.16 -9.43
C ARG A 181 -4.69 -15.12 -9.40
N PRO A 182 -4.99 -13.90 -8.97
CA PRO A 182 -4.00 -12.82 -8.91
C PRO A 182 -2.84 -13.19 -7.98
N GLY A 183 -1.61 -13.09 -8.50
CA GLY A 183 -0.39 -13.29 -7.71
C GLY A 183 -0.17 -14.71 -7.20
N GLN A 184 -0.93 -15.69 -7.70
CA GLN A 184 -0.78 -17.11 -7.37
C GLN A 184 -0.44 -17.92 -8.61
N GLY A 185 0.26 -19.01 -8.38
CA GLY A 185 0.65 -19.96 -9.41
C GLY A 185 2.16 -20.00 -9.66
N ASP A 186 2.59 -21.08 -10.27
CA ASP A 186 3.99 -21.37 -10.58
C ASP A 186 4.39 -20.99 -12.01
N TRP A 187 3.50 -20.29 -12.73
CA TRP A 187 3.70 -19.89 -14.12
C TRP A 187 4.37 -18.52 -14.29
N LEU A 188 4.47 -17.75 -13.21
CA LEU A 188 5.16 -16.46 -13.19
C LEU A 188 5.96 -16.26 -11.89
N ALA A 189 7.03 -15.47 -11.97
CA ALA A 189 7.84 -15.05 -10.84
C ALA A 189 8.36 -13.64 -11.05
N ALA A 190 8.41 -12.86 -9.98
CA ALA A 190 9.00 -11.54 -10.01
C ALA A 190 10.47 -11.58 -9.54
N TRP A 191 11.33 -10.81 -10.22
CA TRP A 191 12.71 -10.56 -9.81
C TRP A 191 12.90 -9.05 -9.67
N LYS A 192 12.75 -8.57 -8.47
CA LYS A 192 12.81 -7.13 -8.18
C LYS A 192 14.24 -6.59 -8.22
N TYR A 193 14.35 -5.29 -8.48
CA TYR A 193 15.59 -4.55 -8.26
C TYR A 193 15.92 -4.54 -6.77
N PRO A 194 17.22 -4.40 -6.41
CA PRO A 194 17.58 -4.14 -5.03
C PRO A 194 16.84 -2.91 -4.50
N PRO A 195 16.34 -2.94 -3.26
CA PRO A 195 15.67 -1.79 -2.68
C PRO A 195 16.65 -0.61 -2.56
N VAL A 196 16.17 0.60 -2.84
CA VAL A 196 16.93 1.82 -2.57
C VAL A 196 17.12 1.95 -1.06
N ALA A 197 18.34 2.14 -0.62
CA ALA A 197 18.71 2.29 0.78
C ALA A 197 19.50 3.58 1.01
N GLN A 198 19.32 4.18 2.18
CA GLN A 198 20.06 5.38 2.59
C GLN A 198 20.36 5.34 4.09
N VAL A 199 21.49 5.93 4.47
CA VAL A 199 21.85 6.11 5.86
C VAL A 199 21.05 7.27 6.46
N ALA A 200 20.44 7.03 7.61
CA ALA A 200 19.68 8.04 8.35
C ALA A 200 20.14 8.07 9.81
N GLN A 201 20.18 9.26 10.40
CA GLN A 201 20.48 9.44 11.81
C GLN A 201 19.21 9.24 12.65
N VAL A 202 19.33 8.44 13.69
CA VAL A 202 18.27 8.28 14.69
C VAL A 202 18.22 9.53 15.58
N SER A 203 17.07 10.21 15.59
CA SER A 203 16.86 11.39 16.43
C SER A 203 16.22 11.05 17.78
N ALA A 204 15.38 10.03 17.83
CA ALA A 204 14.72 9.57 19.04
C ALA A 204 14.27 8.11 18.91
N ILE A 205 14.10 7.44 20.04
CA ILE A 205 13.41 6.15 20.13
C ILE A 205 12.08 6.38 20.84
N GLN A 206 11.01 5.92 20.23
CA GLN A 206 9.66 6.03 20.76
C GLN A 206 9.06 4.65 21.00
N PHE A 207 8.33 4.53 22.11
CA PHE A 207 7.59 3.32 22.45
C PHE A 207 6.10 3.58 22.27
N SER A 208 5.40 2.67 21.64
CA SER A 208 3.94 2.66 21.62
C SER A 208 3.42 1.37 22.25
N VAL A 209 2.31 1.48 22.95
CA VAL A 209 1.63 0.34 23.54
C VAL A 209 0.31 0.13 22.82
N GLY A 210 0.18 -0.98 22.11
CA GLY A 210 -1.05 -1.34 21.41
C GLY A 210 -2.19 -1.70 22.36
N LYS A 211 -3.41 -1.82 21.82
CA LYS A 211 -4.60 -2.18 22.61
C LYS A 211 -4.45 -3.49 23.41
N SER A 212 -3.66 -4.43 22.93
CA SER A 212 -3.38 -5.70 23.61
C SER A 212 -2.24 -5.65 24.63
N GLY A 213 -1.65 -4.47 24.85
CA GLY A 213 -0.46 -4.30 25.71
C GLY A 213 0.87 -4.59 25.00
N LYS A 214 0.86 -4.97 23.72
CA LYS A 214 2.08 -5.19 22.93
C LYS A 214 2.83 -3.88 22.75
N ILE A 215 4.10 -3.87 23.16
CA ILE A 215 4.99 -2.71 23.00
C ILE A 215 5.68 -2.80 21.64
N THR A 216 5.64 -1.71 20.89
CA THR A 216 6.34 -1.54 19.61
C THR A 216 7.33 -0.39 19.73
N VAL A 217 8.53 -0.59 19.20
CA VAL A 217 9.60 0.40 19.18
C VAL A 217 9.71 1.01 17.80
N VAL A 218 9.70 2.34 17.75
CA VAL A 218 9.84 3.11 16.52
C VAL A 218 11.01 4.06 16.67
N ALA A 219 11.95 4.03 15.71
CA ALA A 219 12.99 5.03 15.61
C ALA A 219 12.49 6.24 14.81
N SER A 220 12.55 7.42 15.42
CA SER A 220 12.43 8.69 14.71
C SER A 220 13.77 9.03 14.06
N LEU A 221 13.75 9.51 12.84
CA LEU A 221 14.93 9.80 12.04
C LEU A 221 15.02 11.27 11.70
N VAL A 222 16.23 11.80 11.57
CA VAL A 222 16.44 12.98 10.76
C VAL A 222 15.94 12.64 9.35
N PRO A 223 15.01 13.41 8.77
CA PRO A 223 14.35 13.02 7.54
C PRO A 223 15.32 12.76 6.39
N VAL A 224 15.10 11.67 5.68
CA VAL A 224 15.81 11.32 4.44
C VAL A 224 14.81 11.08 3.31
N ILE A 225 15.27 11.25 2.08
CA ILE A 225 14.46 10.97 0.90
C ILE A 225 14.87 9.63 0.33
N LEU A 226 13.93 8.69 0.32
CA LEU A 226 14.07 7.38 -0.28
C LEU A 226 13.04 7.25 -1.39
N ASP A 227 13.50 7.11 -2.62
CA ASP A 227 12.64 6.86 -3.77
C ASP A 227 11.49 7.89 -3.88
N ASP A 228 11.82 9.17 -3.74
CA ASP A 228 10.91 10.33 -3.71
C ASP A 228 9.95 10.37 -2.49
N LYS A 229 10.14 9.48 -1.54
CA LYS A 229 9.39 9.44 -0.30
C LYS A 229 10.22 10.01 0.85
N ARG A 230 9.66 10.97 1.58
CA ARG A 230 10.25 11.46 2.82
C ARG A 230 10.05 10.44 3.93
N VAL A 231 11.15 9.89 4.44
CA VAL A 231 11.16 8.90 5.52
C VAL A 231 11.71 9.55 6.78
N GLN A 232 10.95 9.50 7.87
CA GLN A 232 11.31 10.05 9.16
C GLN A 232 10.98 9.13 10.34
N ARG A 233 10.51 7.92 10.06
CA ARG A 233 10.22 6.89 11.04
C ARG A 233 10.49 5.52 10.47
N VAL A 234 11.00 4.62 11.30
CA VAL A 234 11.13 3.20 10.97
C VAL A 234 10.70 2.35 12.17
N ASN A 235 9.85 1.37 11.91
CA ASN A 235 9.42 0.41 12.94
C ASN A 235 10.54 -0.62 13.16
N ILE A 236 11.04 -0.69 14.39
CA ILE A 236 12.08 -1.66 14.77
C ILE A 236 11.46 -2.98 15.25
N GLY A 237 10.23 -2.95 15.72
CA GLY A 237 9.52 -4.12 16.22
C GLY A 237 9.39 -4.17 17.74
N SER A 238 9.62 -5.33 18.34
CA SER A 238 9.54 -5.52 19.80
C SER A 238 10.71 -4.88 20.54
N VAL A 239 10.53 -4.66 21.85
CA VAL A 239 11.62 -4.21 22.75
C VAL A 239 12.81 -5.14 22.67
N LYS A 240 12.60 -6.45 22.72
CA LYS A 240 13.66 -7.47 22.59
C LYS A 240 14.44 -7.32 21.28
N ARG A 241 13.75 -7.07 20.17
CA ARG A 241 14.39 -6.85 18.87
C ARG A 241 15.20 -5.56 18.83
N TRP A 242 14.65 -4.48 19.41
CA TRP A 242 15.37 -3.21 19.54
C TRP A 242 16.63 -3.33 20.40
N GLU A 243 16.55 -4.04 21.53
CA GLU A 243 17.74 -4.32 22.37
C GLU A 243 18.80 -5.12 21.64
N ALA A 244 18.38 -6.11 20.83
CA ALA A 244 19.29 -6.90 20.00
C ALA A 244 19.99 -6.07 18.91
N TRP A 245 19.29 -5.10 18.31
CA TRP A 245 19.88 -4.14 17.37
C TRP A 245 20.80 -3.12 18.06
N ASP A 246 20.60 -2.88 19.34
CA ASP A 246 21.34 -1.91 20.13
C ASP A 246 21.37 -0.50 19.50
N ILE A 247 20.20 0.06 19.28
CA ILE A 247 20.00 1.37 18.65
C ILE A 247 19.66 2.42 19.69
N ALA A 248 20.36 3.55 19.62
CA ALA A 248 20.13 4.72 20.47
C ALA A 248 20.09 6.00 19.62
N PRO A 249 19.50 7.10 20.15
CA PRO A 249 19.61 8.40 19.52
C PRO A 249 21.06 8.79 19.20
N GLY A 250 21.28 9.37 18.04
CA GLY A 250 22.60 9.70 17.51
C GLY A 250 23.23 8.64 16.62
N ASP A 251 22.77 7.39 16.70
CA ASP A 251 23.26 6.31 15.82
C ASP A 251 22.82 6.54 14.37
N GLN A 252 23.60 6.00 13.44
CA GLN A 252 23.27 6.01 12.01
C GLN A 252 22.90 4.60 11.55
N ILE A 253 21.77 4.50 10.89
CA ILE A 253 21.19 3.25 10.44
C ILE A 253 20.94 3.28 8.93
N LEU A 254 21.06 2.12 8.29
CA LEU A 254 20.69 1.94 6.89
C LEU A 254 19.21 1.59 6.82
N VAL A 255 18.47 2.41 6.09
CA VAL A 255 17.01 2.27 5.90
C VAL A 255 16.71 2.10 4.42
N SER A 256 15.85 1.14 4.08
CA SER A 256 15.32 0.92 2.75
C SER A 256 13.79 0.91 2.75
N LEU A 257 13.19 0.94 1.56
CA LEU A 257 11.76 0.75 1.39
C LEU A 257 11.48 -0.72 1.04
N ALA A 258 10.80 -1.43 1.94
CA ALA A 258 10.24 -2.75 1.65
C ALA A 258 8.99 -2.62 0.77
N GLY A 259 8.44 -3.74 0.33
CA GLY A 259 7.24 -3.77 -0.53
C GLY A 259 6.16 -2.78 -0.09
N GLN A 260 5.54 -2.12 -1.04
CA GLN A 260 4.57 -1.02 -0.85
C GLN A 260 5.14 0.26 -0.20
N GLY A 261 6.47 0.42 -0.21
CA GLY A 261 7.12 1.64 0.27
C GLY A 261 7.13 1.79 1.80
N ILE A 262 7.13 0.69 2.54
CA ILE A 262 7.24 0.69 4.01
C ILE A 262 8.73 0.78 4.39
N PRO A 263 9.13 1.76 5.22
CA PRO A 263 10.50 1.87 5.72
C PRO A 263 10.92 0.63 6.52
N ARG A 264 12.10 0.13 6.23
CA ARG A 264 12.70 -1.03 6.89
C ARG A 264 14.11 -0.73 7.36
N LEU A 265 14.44 -1.16 8.59
CA LEU A 265 15.81 -1.16 9.10
C LEU A 265 16.58 -2.33 8.49
N ASP A 266 17.70 -2.04 7.86
CA ASP A 266 18.58 -3.05 7.27
C ASP A 266 19.83 -3.31 8.11
N GLU A 267 20.48 -2.24 8.62
CA GLU A 267 21.74 -2.34 9.33
C GLU A 267 21.97 -1.14 10.25
N VAL A 268 22.76 -1.32 11.30
CA VAL A 268 23.35 -0.21 12.09
C VAL A 268 24.75 0.08 11.54
N VAL A 269 24.90 1.22 10.90
CA VAL A 269 26.13 1.59 10.17
C VAL A 269 27.16 2.19 11.11
N TRP A 270 26.72 2.98 12.06
CA TRP A 270 27.59 3.66 13.00
C TRP A 270 26.86 3.95 14.31
N ARG A 271 27.59 3.81 15.43
CA ARG A 271 27.06 4.10 16.78
C ARG A 271 27.75 5.31 17.38
N SER A 272 26.96 6.24 17.90
CA SER A 272 27.48 7.40 18.62
C SER A 272 28.23 6.98 19.88
N ARG A 273 29.27 7.72 20.24
CA ARG A 273 30.00 7.52 21.49
C ARG A 273 29.18 7.95 22.70
N GLU A 274 28.48 9.05 22.58
CA GLU A 274 27.56 9.56 23.60
C GLU A 274 26.16 9.00 23.34
N ARG A 275 25.83 7.93 24.05
CA ARG A 275 24.59 7.20 23.84
C ARG A 275 23.75 7.19 25.11
N SER A 276 22.52 7.59 25.00
CA SER A 276 21.52 7.47 26.05
C SER A 276 20.32 6.68 25.51
N LYS A 277 20.18 5.46 25.97
CA LYS A 277 19.03 4.63 25.62
C LYS A 277 17.84 5.00 26.51
N PRO A 278 16.66 5.31 25.95
CA PRO A 278 15.46 5.47 26.73
C PRO A 278 15.06 4.15 27.39
N VAL A 279 14.39 4.26 28.53
CA VAL A 279 13.87 3.10 29.24
C VAL A 279 12.52 2.71 28.63
N PRO A 280 12.36 1.45 28.20
CA PRO A 280 11.07 0.99 27.68
C PRO A 280 10.01 0.94 28.77
N PRO A 281 8.72 1.07 28.41
CA PRO A 281 7.62 0.86 29.33
C PRO A 281 7.69 -0.52 30.01
N GLY A 282 7.20 -0.61 31.24
CA GLY A 282 7.15 -1.88 31.98
C GLY A 282 6.29 -2.92 31.27
N SER A 283 6.54 -4.19 31.55
CA SER A 283 5.86 -5.34 30.92
C SER A 283 4.46 -5.65 31.51
N HIS A 284 3.89 -4.77 32.33
CA HIS A 284 2.60 -4.98 32.99
C HIS A 284 1.37 -4.75 32.10
N PHE A 285 1.57 -4.21 30.90
CA PHE A 285 0.49 -3.99 29.93
C PHE A 285 0.05 -5.31 29.30
N ASN A 286 -1.27 -5.52 29.23
CA ASN A 286 -1.89 -6.67 28.60
C ASN A 286 -3.27 -6.30 28.04
N SER A 287 -4.04 -7.29 27.57
CA SER A 287 -5.37 -7.07 27.00
C SER A 287 -6.41 -6.59 28.02
N LEU A 288 -6.12 -6.65 29.31
CA LEU A 288 -7.03 -6.26 30.41
C LEU A 288 -6.69 -4.89 31.02
N THR A 289 -5.55 -4.31 30.67
CA THR A 289 -5.10 -3.02 31.22
C THR A 289 -5.61 -1.83 30.43
N CYS A 290 -5.65 -0.66 31.08
CA CYS A 290 -5.84 0.66 30.47
C CYS A 290 -7.21 0.88 29.78
N PHE A 291 -8.28 0.37 30.34
CA PHE A 291 -9.65 0.80 30.02
C PHE A 291 -10.00 2.15 30.66
N TYR A 292 -9.28 2.51 31.71
CA TYR A 292 -9.33 3.80 32.38
C TYR A 292 -8.04 4.57 32.13
N ALA A 293 -8.18 5.90 31.99
CA ALA A 293 -7.04 6.76 31.78
C ALA A 293 -6.20 6.91 33.07
N SER A 294 -4.90 6.90 32.93
CA SER A 294 -3.94 7.23 33.98
C SER A 294 -2.63 7.72 33.35
N ALA A 295 -1.76 8.30 34.16
CA ALA A 295 -0.47 8.78 33.65
C ALA A 295 0.36 7.67 32.97
N THR A 296 0.30 6.44 33.50
CA THR A 296 1.03 5.27 32.94
C THR A 296 0.31 4.60 31.77
N CYS A 297 -1.00 4.82 31.64
CA CYS A 297 -1.86 4.18 30.62
C CYS A 297 -2.01 4.99 29.33
N GLN A 298 -1.40 6.16 29.19
CA GLN A 298 -1.67 7.09 28.10
C GLN A 298 -1.65 6.43 26.71
N GLU A 299 -0.61 5.68 26.41
CA GLU A 299 -0.45 5.10 25.07
C GLU A 299 -1.41 3.94 24.78
N GLN A 300 -1.58 3.02 25.72
CA GLN A 300 -2.53 1.93 25.54
C GLN A 300 -3.98 2.42 25.53
N PHE A 301 -4.32 3.41 26.35
CA PHE A 301 -5.64 4.01 26.39
C PHE A 301 -6.02 4.64 25.03
N ILE A 302 -5.12 5.43 24.44
CA ILE A 302 -5.32 6.00 23.11
C ILE A 302 -5.42 4.89 22.05
N SER A 303 -4.59 3.87 22.11
CA SER A 303 -4.65 2.72 21.20
C SER A 303 -6.00 1.99 21.27
N ARG A 304 -6.62 1.90 22.45
CA ARG A 304 -7.97 1.35 22.60
C ARG A 304 -9.03 2.23 21.97
N LEU A 305 -8.93 3.55 22.12
CA LEU A 305 -9.85 4.49 21.46
C LEU A 305 -9.73 4.42 19.93
N VAL A 306 -8.51 4.38 19.42
CA VAL A 306 -8.26 4.23 17.97
C VAL A 306 -8.89 2.94 17.44
N TRP A 307 -8.70 1.83 18.14
CA TRP A 307 -9.32 0.56 17.76
C TRP A 307 -10.85 0.62 17.85
N LEU A 308 -11.38 1.22 18.91
CA LEU A 308 -12.83 1.36 19.11
C LEU A 308 -13.49 2.17 17.98
N GLY A 309 -12.82 3.20 17.48
CA GLY A 309 -13.27 4.00 16.32
C GLY A 309 -13.06 3.33 14.97
N SER A 310 -12.26 2.26 14.89
CA SER A 310 -11.94 1.59 13.62
C SER A 310 -13.13 0.80 13.05
N ARG A 311 -13.03 0.45 11.77
CA ARG A 311 -14.04 -0.40 11.07
C ARG A 311 -14.20 -1.78 11.71
N SER A 312 -13.20 -2.25 12.45
CA SER A 312 -13.24 -3.53 13.17
C SER A 312 -14.08 -3.48 14.45
N ALA A 313 -14.50 -2.29 14.89
CA ALA A 313 -15.33 -2.06 16.06
C ALA A 313 -16.55 -1.18 15.71
N LEU A 314 -16.55 0.10 16.06
CA LEU A 314 -17.71 0.98 15.84
C LEU A 314 -17.73 1.67 14.47
N GLY A 315 -16.62 1.67 13.73
CA GLY A 315 -16.54 2.26 12.39
C GLY A 315 -16.83 3.76 12.36
N LEU A 316 -16.25 4.53 13.30
CA LEU A 316 -16.44 5.98 13.41
C LEU A 316 -15.62 6.69 12.33
N ASP A 317 -16.24 7.05 11.23
CA ASP A 317 -15.57 7.77 10.15
C ASP A 317 -15.06 9.13 10.61
N GLY A 318 -13.83 9.47 10.17
CA GLY A 318 -13.17 10.72 10.53
C GLY A 318 -12.43 10.69 11.88
N MET A 319 -12.52 9.61 12.64
CA MET A 319 -11.80 9.43 13.89
C MET A 319 -10.47 8.68 13.69
N GLY A 320 -9.37 9.41 13.71
CA GLY A 320 -8.01 8.88 13.74
C GLY A 320 -7.33 9.16 15.07
N GLU A 321 -6.08 8.69 15.21
CA GLU A 321 -5.29 8.86 16.43
C GLU A 321 -5.16 10.33 16.85
N ALA A 322 -4.90 11.24 15.91
CA ALA A 322 -4.78 12.66 16.18
C ALA A 322 -6.07 13.27 16.76
N SER A 323 -7.22 12.86 16.25
CA SER A 323 -8.52 13.33 16.77
C SER A 323 -8.79 12.79 18.19
N TRP A 324 -8.49 11.53 18.44
CA TRP A 324 -8.62 10.94 19.78
C TRP A 324 -7.69 11.60 20.79
N ARG A 325 -6.43 11.86 20.42
CA ARG A 325 -5.48 12.57 21.28
C ARG A 325 -5.94 13.99 21.58
N ALA A 326 -6.42 14.73 20.58
CA ALA A 326 -6.92 16.09 20.77
C ALA A 326 -8.12 16.13 21.74
N LEU A 327 -9.10 15.25 21.56
CA LEU A 327 -10.27 15.16 22.41
C LEU A 327 -9.90 14.75 23.85
N HIS A 328 -9.06 13.74 24.01
CA HIS A 328 -8.61 13.29 25.33
C HIS A 328 -7.77 14.33 26.06
N GLN A 329 -6.88 15.01 25.36
CA GLN A 329 -6.06 16.06 25.94
C GLN A 329 -6.90 17.23 26.49
N THR A 330 -7.96 17.59 25.79
CA THR A 330 -8.84 18.71 26.17
C THR A 330 -9.87 18.29 27.23
N HIS A 331 -10.54 17.16 27.02
CA HIS A 331 -11.71 16.75 27.81
C HIS A 331 -11.38 15.72 28.90
N ARG A 332 -10.15 15.21 28.94
CA ARG A 332 -9.64 14.30 29.98
C ARG A 332 -10.57 13.13 30.26
N PHE A 333 -10.73 12.25 29.26
CA PHE A 333 -11.54 11.06 29.40
C PHE A 333 -11.10 10.21 30.59
N GLU A 334 -12.06 9.80 31.40
CA GLU A 334 -11.81 8.89 32.50
C GLU A 334 -11.70 7.43 32.03
N HIS A 335 -12.57 7.03 31.11
CA HIS A 335 -12.57 5.70 30.52
C HIS A 335 -12.86 5.74 29.01
N ILE A 336 -12.70 4.60 28.32
CA ILE A 336 -12.78 4.51 26.86
C ILE A 336 -14.16 4.87 26.26
N PHE A 337 -15.21 5.05 27.06
CA PHE A 337 -16.54 5.49 26.64
C PHE A 337 -16.87 6.93 27.07
N SER A 338 -15.98 7.65 27.74
CA SER A 338 -16.22 9.01 28.20
C SER A 338 -16.58 9.98 27.07
N TRP A 339 -16.11 9.72 25.85
CA TRP A 339 -16.41 10.52 24.66
C TRP A 339 -17.90 10.55 24.30
N LEU A 340 -18.70 9.57 24.73
CA LEU A 340 -20.15 9.55 24.52
C LEU A 340 -20.87 10.70 25.22
N ALA A 341 -20.27 11.29 26.26
CA ALA A 341 -20.84 12.43 26.97
C ALA A 341 -20.50 13.79 26.33
N LEU A 342 -19.63 13.84 25.33
CA LEU A 342 -19.26 15.09 24.66
C LEU A 342 -20.43 15.71 23.92
N THR A 343 -20.58 17.05 24.04
CA THR A 343 -21.53 17.84 23.28
C THR A 343 -20.92 18.29 21.96
N SER A 344 -21.74 18.69 20.99
CA SER A 344 -21.25 19.20 19.71
C SER A 344 -20.39 20.46 19.89
N ALA A 345 -20.72 21.31 20.83
CA ALA A 345 -19.95 22.51 21.18
C ALA A 345 -18.56 22.15 21.74
N GLN A 346 -18.47 21.15 22.61
CA GLN A 346 -17.22 20.68 23.15
C GLN A 346 -16.30 20.12 22.06
N ILE A 347 -16.83 19.36 21.12
CA ILE A 347 -16.06 18.82 19.99
C ILE A 347 -15.61 19.98 19.09
N ALA A 348 -16.49 20.92 18.75
CA ALA A 348 -16.17 22.06 17.88
C ALA A 348 -15.12 22.99 18.47
N ASN A 349 -15.07 23.13 19.78
CA ASN A 349 -14.13 23.98 20.50
C ASN A 349 -12.83 23.25 20.92
N THR A 350 -12.65 22.01 20.51
CA THR A 350 -11.44 21.24 20.82
C THR A 350 -10.27 21.70 19.92
N PRO A 351 -9.17 22.20 20.49
CA PRO A 351 -7.97 22.52 19.71
C PRO A 351 -7.47 21.30 18.94
N GLY A 352 -7.12 21.48 17.66
CA GLY A 352 -6.67 20.39 16.79
C GLY A 352 -7.80 19.66 16.05
N VAL A 353 -9.06 19.99 16.29
CA VAL A 353 -10.21 19.52 15.52
C VAL A 353 -10.69 20.63 14.56
N ALA A 354 -10.59 20.40 13.25
CA ALA A 354 -11.05 21.36 12.26
C ALA A 354 -12.59 21.48 12.30
N LYS A 355 -13.12 22.71 12.08
CA LYS A 355 -14.58 23.00 12.17
C LYS A 355 -15.42 22.06 11.29
N GLY A 356 -15.05 21.83 10.05
CA GLY A 356 -15.78 20.91 9.17
C GLY A 356 -15.72 19.44 9.62
N LYS A 357 -14.69 19.07 10.36
CA LYS A 357 -14.52 17.71 10.90
C LYS A 357 -15.33 17.50 12.18
N SER A 358 -15.56 18.56 12.97
CA SER A 358 -16.30 18.49 14.23
C SER A 358 -17.75 18.02 14.03
N GLU A 359 -18.42 18.48 12.97
CA GLU A 359 -19.78 18.04 12.65
C GLU A 359 -19.83 16.57 12.26
N GLN A 360 -18.85 16.10 11.48
CA GLN A 360 -18.74 14.69 11.12
C GLN A 360 -18.54 13.82 12.36
N ILE A 361 -17.62 14.20 13.24
CA ILE A 361 -17.37 13.50 14.51
C ILE A 361 -18.63 13.46 15.37
N TRP A 362 -19.34 14.59 15.51
CA TRP A 362 -20.59 14.66 16.26
C TRP A 362 -21.65 13.69 15.72
N ARG A 363 -21.84 13.65 14.39
CA ARG A 363 -22.78 12.72 13.76
C ARG A 363 -22.42 11.26 14.06
N GLN A 364 -21.13 10.91 13.97
CA GLN A 364 -20.63 9.57 14.26
C GLN A 364 -20.88 9.19 15.74
N PHE A 365 -20.60 10.10 16.67
CA PHE A 365 -20.86 9.87 18.08
C PHE A 365 -22.36 9.71 18.39
N ASN A 366 -23.22 10.47 17.73
CA ASN A 366 -24.67 10.32 17.84
C ASN A 366 -25.17 8.99 17.32
N LEU A 367 -24.65 8.52 16.18
CA LEU A 367 -24.98 7.20 15.65
C LEU A 367 -24.57 6.10 16.64
N ALA A 368 -23.40 6.22 17.25
CA ALA A 368 -22.95 5.28 18.27
C ALA A 368 -23.85 5.28 19.53
N ARG A 369 -24.34 6.45 19.95
CA ARG A 369 -25.29 6.56 21.09
C ARG A 369 -26.65 5.92 20.76
N GLY A 370 -27.13 6.09 19.52
CA GLY A 370 -28.42 5.57 19.07
C GLY A 370 -28.39 4.10 18.67
N SER A 371 -27.23 3.54 18.40
CA SER A 371 -27.10 2.12 18.18
C SER A 371 -27.33 1.43 19.53
N HIS A 372 -28.46 0.74 19.66
CA HIS A 372 -28.66 -0.25 20.72
C HIS A 372 -27.58 -1.32 20.51
N LEU A 373 -26.45 -1.14 21.14
CA LEU A 373 -25.51 -2.24 21.30
C LEU A 373 -26.28 -3.30 22.10
N PRO A 374 -26.58 -4.49 21.52
CA PRO A 374 -27.30 -5.53 22.25
C PRO A 374 -26.59 -5.75 23.59
N ALA A 375 -27.34 -5.96 24.67
CA ALA A 375 -26.78 -6.16 26.02
C ALA A 375 -25.68 -7.23 26.11
N GLY A 376 -25.50 -8.05 25.06
CA GLY A 376 -24.43 -9.03 24.91
C GLY A 376 -23.18 -8.52 24.16
N SER A 377 -23.20 -7.35 23.52
CA SER A 377 -22.03 -6.83 22.77
C SER A 377 -20.93 -6.30 23.68
N TRP A 378 -21.22 -6.05 24.96
CA TRP A 378 -20.22 -5.78 25.99
C TRP A 378 -19.25 -6.94 26.23
N ARG A 379 -19.62 -8.17 25.85
CA ARG A 379 -18.74 -9.35 25.94
C ARG A 379 -17.51 -9.27 25.04
N TRP A 380 -17.53 -8.45 24.00
CA TRP A 380 -16.40 -8.25 23.09
C TRP A 380 -15.42 -7.16 23.55
N ILE A 381 -15.82 -6.39 24.56
CA ILE A 381 -15.07 -5.25 25.08
C ILE A 381 -14.52 -5.56 26.49
N SER A 382 -15.14 -6.48 27.18
CA SER A 382 -14.59 -7.11 28.40
C SER A 382 -13.66 -8.27 28.04
N PRO A 383 -12.65 -8.53 28.86
CA PRO A 383 -11.65 -9.56 28.66
C PRO A 383 -12.25 -10.94 28.48
#